data_8ba8ffc6128a8da5d2cdec756254bf85
#
_entry.id   8ba8ffc6128a8da5d2cdec756254bf85
#
_cell.length_a   1.000
_cell.length_b   1.000
_cell.length_c   1.000
_cell.angle_alpha   90.00
_cell.angle_beta   90.00
_cell.angle_gamma   90.00
#
_symmetry.space_group_name_H-M   'P 1'
#
loop_
_entity.id
_entity.type
_entity.pdbx_description
1 polymer ?
#
loop_
_entity_poly.entity_id
_entity_poly.type
_entity_poly.pdbx_seq_one_letter_code
_entity_poly.pdbx_strand_id
1 'polypeptide(L)'
;YVEKFTNGEVKGKSGSLTALPVIETQAGDVTAFVPTNVISITDGQIFLETDLFNAGIRPAINAGVSVSRVGGAAQTKVIKKLSGGIRTDLAQYRELAAFAQFASDLDEATRKQLERGRRVTELLKQPQYQPLQVWELAMSLFAANNGYLDDLEVKDVLPFEKGAREFLKTSHADLVKRIEDTKDLSKDDEAAL
;
A
#
# COMPACT_ATOMS: atom_id res chain seq x y z
N TYR A 1 -10.05 -16.74 -20.97
CA TYR A 1 -11.01 -17.26 -21.94
C TYR A 1 -10.29 -18.12 -23.00
N VAL A 2 -10.72 -19.37 -23.12
CA VAL A 2 -10.16 -20.32 -24.08
C VAL A 2 -11.22 -20.63 -25.14
N GLU A 3 -10.94 -20.25 -26.39
CA GLU A 3 -11.90 -20.48 -27.48
C GLU A 3 -11.80 -21.89 -28.03
N LYS A 4 -10.58 -22.42 -28.17
CA LYS A 4 -10.37 -23.72 -28.78
C LYS A 4 -9.02 -24.34 -28.43
N PHE A 5 -9.02 -25.62 -28.12
CA PHE A 5 -7.81 -26.45 -28.08
C PHE A 5 -7.61 -27.14 -29.42
N THR A 6 -6.41 -27.08 -29.98
CA THR A 6 -6.05 -27.80 -31.21
C THR A 6 -4.63 -28.31 -31.01
N ASN A 7 -4.43 -29.62 -31.07
CA ASN A 7 -3.12 -30.29 -30.90
C ASN A 7 -2.36 -29.89 -29.64
N GLY A 8 -3.05 -29.62 -28.53
CA GLY A 8 -2.45 -29.17 -27.28
C GLY A 8 -2.13 -27.65 -27.22
N GLU A 9 -2.36 -26.92 -28.29
CA GLU A 9 -2.22 -25.46 -28.29
C GLU A 9 -3.53 -24.77 -27.91
N VAL A 10 -3.44 -23.78 -27.04
CA VAL A 10 -4.56 -22.94 -26.62
C VAL A 10 -4.67 -21.77 -27.62
N LYS A 11 -5.82 -21.69 -28.31
CA LYS A 11 -6.14 -20.56 -29.19
C LYS A 11 -7.09 -19.60 -28.48
N GLY A 12 -6.76 -18.31 -28.48
CA GLY A 12 -7.55 -17.26 -27.87
C GLY A 12 -6.66 -16.22 -27.17
N LYS A 13 -7.29 -15.29 -26.47
CA LYS A 13 -6.56 -14.29 -25.68
C LYS A 13 -6.04 -14.94 -24.39
N SER A 14 -4.77 -14.70 -24.08
CA SER A 14 -4.23 -15.07 -22.79
C SER A 14 -4.80 -14.16 -21.70
N GLY A 15 -4.98 -14.72 -20.52
CA GLY A 15 -5.43 -14.01 -19.33
C GLY A 15 -4.66 -14.48 -18.11
N SER A 16 -5.01 -13.92 -16.96
CA SER A 16 -4.44 -14.33 -15.67
C SER A 16 -5.54 -14.66 -14.68
N LEU A 17 -5.25 -15.58 -13.79
CA LEU A 17 -6.09 -15.93 -12.65
C LEU A 17 -5.26 -15.83 -11.38
N THR A 18 -5.72 -15.02 -10.43
CA THR A 18 -5.10 -14.91 -9.11
C THR A 18 -6.03 -15.52 -8.07
N ALA A 19 -5.52 -16.43 -7.26
CA ALA A 19 -6.24 -17.01 -6.14
C ALA A 19 -5.71 -16.39 -4.83
N LEU A 20 -6.62 -15.94 -3.98
CA LEU A 20 -6.34 -15.41 -2.65
C LEU A 20 -7.01 -16.29 -1.59
N PRO A 21 -6.40 -17.41 -1.19
CA PRO A 21 -6.95 -18.25 -0.13
C PRO A 21 -6.85 -17.50 1.20
N VAL A 22 -7.93 -17.54 1.98
CA VAL A 22 -8.00 -16.97 3.33
C VAL A 22 -7.86 -18.09 4.34
N ILE A 23 -6.87 -17.98 5.22
CA ILE A 23 -6.59 -18.97 6.26
C ILE A 23 -6.71 -18.29 7.61
N GLU A 24 -7.54 -18.88 8.48
CA GLU A 24 -7.64 -18.46 9.87
C GLU A 24 -6.45 -19.02 10.67
N THR A 25 -5.84 -18.17 11.49
CA THR A 25 -4.82 -18.57 12.48
C THR A 25 -5.42 -18.50 13.88
N GLN A 26 -5.16 -19.50 14.71
CA GLN A 26 -5.57 -19.45 16.11
C GLN A 26 -4.52 -18.67 16.91
N ALA A 27 -4.95 -17.59 17.56
CA ALA A 27 -4.08 -16.70 18.35
C ALA A 27 -2.83 -16.18 17.57
N GLY A 28 -2.94 -16.04 16.25
CA GLY A 28 -1.82 -15.60 15.40
C GLY A 28 -0.75 -16.66 15.14
N ASP A 29 -0.98 -17.93 15.52
CA ASP A 29 -0.01 -19.01 15.28
C ASP A 29 0.06 -19.38 13.81
N VAL A 30 1.13 -18.93 13.15
CA VAL A 30 1.45 -19.23 11.76
C VAL A 30 2.31 -20.48 11.60
N THR A 31 2.73 -21.10 12.70
CA THR A 31 3.56 -22.32 12.68
C THR A 31 2.73 -23.61 12.64
N ALA A 32 1.43 -23.50 12.81
CA ALA A 32 0.50 -24.61 12.69
C ALA A 32 0.55 -25.23 11.29
N PHE A 33 0.08 -26.47 11.17
CA PHE A 33 0.22 -27.29 9.95
C PHE A 33 -0.40 -26.63 8.71
N VAL A 34 -1.63 -26.10 8.81
CA VAL A 34 -2.32 -25.50 7.66
C VAL A 34 -1.66 -24.20 7.21
N PRO A 35 -1.42 -23.20 8.09
CA PRO A 35 -0.72 -21.98 7.69
C PRO A 35 0.65 -22.26 7.06
N THR A 36 1.44 -23.15 7.65
CA THR A 36 2.79 -23.48 7.15
C THR A 36 2.74 -24.05 5.73
N ASN A 37 1.80 -24.99 5.47
CA ASN A 37 1.64 -25.57 4.14
C ASN A 37 1.21 -24.50 3.11
N VAL A 38 0.26 -23.65 3.45
CA VAL A 38 -0.25 -22.62 2.53
C VAL A 38 0.86 -21.59 2.22
N ILE A 39 1.62 -21.16 3.21
CA ILE A 39 2.76 -20.25 3.02
C ILE A 39 3.82 -20.89 2.09
N SER A 40 4.05 -22.18 2.20
CA SER A 40 5.03 -22.88 1.36
C SER A 40 4.60 -23.01 -0.12
N ILE A 41 3.29 -23.11 -0.37
CA ILE A 41 2.71 -23.32 -1.70
C ILE A 41 2.49 -22.00 -2.43
N THR A 42 2.12 -20.94 -1.71
CA THR A 42 1.76 -19.63 -2.30
C THR A 42 3.00 -18.76 -2.57
N ASP A 43 2.84 -17.76 -3.45
CA ASP A 43 3.89 -16.79 -3.79
C ASP A 43 4.01 -15.62 -2.81
N GLY A 44 3.50 -15.77 -1.63
CA GLY A 44 3.54 -14.79 -0.56
C GLY A 44 2.32 -14.84 0.32
N GLN A 45 2.30 -13.99 1.33
CA GLN A 45 1.21 -13.90 2.28
C GLN A 45 0.97 -12.44 2.71
N ILE A 46 -0.28 -12.15 3.01
CA ILE A 46 -0.71 -10.90 3.61
C ILE A 46 -1.19 -11.22 5.03
N PHE A 47 -0.50 -10.69 6.03
CA PHE A 47 -0.87 -10.86 7.44
C PHE A 47 -1.87 -9.78 7.86
N LEU A 48 -3.01 -10.24 8.39
CA LEU A 48 -4.00 -9.38 9.05
C LEU A 48 -3.90 -9.59 10.56
N GLU A 49 -3.79 -8.50 11.30
CA GLU A 49 -3.64 -8.54 12.75
C GLU A 49 -4.83 -7.93 13.47
N THR A 50 -5.33 -8.64 14.48
CA THR A 50 -6.46 -8.20 15.30
C THR A 50 -6.16 -6.89 16.03
N ASP A 51 -4.93 -6.70 16.50
CA ASP A 51 -4.53 -5.47 17.22
C ASP A 51 -4.58 -4.24 16.30
N LEU A 52 -4.14 -4.36 15.05
CA LEU A 52 -4.27 -3.29 14.07
C LEU A 52 -5.75 -2.99 13.76
N PHE A 53 -6.57 -4.03 13.64
CA PHE A 53 -8.01 -3.86 13.41
C PHE A 53 -8.67 -3.12 14.56
N ASN A 54 -8.38 -3.50 15.81
CA ASN A 54 -8.91 -2.87 17.02
C ASN A 54 -8.40 -1.43 17.19
N ALA A 55 -7.17 -1.14 16.74
CA ALA A 55 -6.62 0.21 16.68
C ALA A 55 -7.24 1.08 15.56
N GLY A 56 -8.21 0.56 14.80
CA GLY A 56 -8.87 1.29 13.72
C GLY A 56 -8.05 1.39 12.41
N ILE A 57 -6.98 0.61 12.28
CA ILE A 57 -6.20 0.50 11.04
C ILE A 57 -6.90 -0.53 10.15
N ARG A 58 -7.50 -0.05 9.07
CA ARG A 58 -8.25 -0.88 8.13
C ARG A 58 -7.90 -0.52 6.69
N PRO A 59 -7.43 -1.49 5.89
CA PRO A 59 -7.21 -2.91 6.21
C PRO A 59 -6.13 -3.13 7.28
N ALA A 60 -6.33 -4.14 8.12
CA ALA A 60 -5.45 -4.44 9.27
C ALA A 60 -4.18 -5.20 8.83
N ILE A 61 -3.53 -4.72 7.79
CA ILE A 61 -2.38 -5.37 7.15
C ILE A 61 -1.10 -5.02 7.90
N ASN A 62 -0.40 -6.05 8.36
CA ASN A 62 0.97 -5.87 8.84
C ASN A 62 1.95 -5.94 7.67
N ALA A 63 2.37 -4.77 7.16
CA ALA A 63 3.31 -4.67 6.06
C ALA A 63 4.73 -5.18 6.39
N GLY A 64 5.10 -5.23 7.67
CA GLY A 64 6.42 -5.68 8.11
C GLY A 64 6.64 -7.18 7.93
N VAL A 65 5.60 -7.99 8.20
CA VAL A 65 5.67 -9.46 8.12
C VAL A 65 5.01 -10.02 6.87
N SER A 66 4.28 -9.20 6.12
CA SER A 66 3.72 -9.60 4.83
C SER A 66 4.81 -9.69 3.76
N VAL A 67 4.75 -10.71 2.94
CA VAL A 67 5.79 -11.01 1.94
C VAL A 67 5.17 -11.28 0.59
N SER A 68 5.80 -10.80 -0.48
CA SER A 68 5.54 -11.21 -1.86
C SER A 68 6.84 -11.75 -2.47
N ARG A 69 6.81 -12.97 -2.98
CA ARG A 69 7.95 -13.56 -3.70
C ARG A 69 8.18 -12.94 -5.07
N VAL A 70 7.11 -12.48 -5.71
CA VAL A 70 7.16 -11.77 -6.99
C VAL A 70 7.64 -10.33 -6.78
N GLY A 71 7.20 -9.70 -5.71
CA GLY A 71 7.65 -8.38 -5.28
C GLY A 71 7.48 -7.30 -6.34
N GLY A 72 8.52 -6.48 -6.50
CA GLY A 72 8.51 -5.36 -7.43
C GLY A 72 8.36 -5.69 -8.91
N ALA A 73 8.51 -6.96 -9.30
CA ALA A 73 8.29 -7.39 -10.69
C ALA A 73 6.79 -7.37 -11.08
N ALA A 74 5.90 -7.51 -10.09
CA ALA A 74 4.45 -7.44 -10.30
C ALA A 74 3.89 -6.01 -10.22
N GLN A 75 4.68 -5.04 -9.74
CA GLN A 75 4.24 -3.65 -9.58
C GLN A 75 4.32 -2.89 -10.90
N THR A 76 3.39 -1.96 -11.10
CA THR A 76 3.54 -0.94 -12.14
C THR A 76 4.77 -0.07 -11.84
N LYS A 77 5.36 0.54 -12.87
CA LYS A 77 6.57 1.36 -12.70
C LYS A 77 6.39 2.47 -11.67
N VAL A 78 5.27 3.19 -11.75
CA VAL A 78 4.96 4.29 -10.83
C VAL A 78 4.85 3.81 -9.38
N ILE A 79 4.15 2.71 -9.12
CA ILE A 79 4.02 2.16 -7.77
C ILE A 79 5.36 1.67 -7.26
N LYS A 80 6.15 0.97 -8.09
CA LYS A 80 7.48 0.51 -7.72
C LYS A 80 8.40 1.68 -7.32
N LYS A 81 8.32 2.80 -8.05
CA LYS A 81 9.10 4.01 -7.79
C LYS A 81 8.73 4.66 -6.46
N LEU A 82 7.44 4.72 -6.13
CA LEU A 82 6.91 5.48 -5.00
C LEU A 82 6.75 4.66 -3.71
N SER A 83 6.59 3.34 -3.78
CA SER A 83 6.27 2.52 -2.60
C SER A 83 7.46 2.18 -1.71
N GLY A 84 8.69 2.28 -2.23
CA GLY A 84 9.90 1.84 -1.50
C GLY A 84 10.13 2.58 -0.18
N GLY A 85 9.96 3.91 -0.18
CA GLY A 85 10.12 4.76 1.00
C GLY A 85 9.08 4.47 2.09
N ILE A 86 7.83 4.31 1.70
CA ILE A 86 6.70 4.11 2.62
C ILE A 86 6.89 2.88 3.51
N ARG A 87 7.38 1.77 2.97
CA ARG A 87 7.62 0.56 3.77
C ARG A 87 8.68 0.79 4.84
N THR A 88 9.73 1.52 4.51
CA THR A 88 10.80 1.87 5.45
C THR A 88 10.27 2.81 6.53
N ASP A 89 9.53 3.85 6.15
CA ASP A 89 8.91 4.81 7.07
C ASP A 89 7.97 4.11 8.06
N LEU A 90 7.16 3.16 7.60
CA LEU A 90 6.26 2.39 8.47
C LEU A 90 7.01 1.45 9.43
N ALA A 91 8.10 0.81 8.99
CA ALA A 91 8.92 -0.03 9.84
C ALA A 91 9.56 0.80 10.97
N GLN A 92 10.18 1.92 10.61
CA GLN A 92 10.80 2.86 11.57
C GLN A 92 9.75 3.44 12.54
N TYR A 93 8.57 3.82 12.01
CA TYR A 93 7.49 4.32 12.86
C TYR A 93 7.07 3.30 13.92
N ARG A 94 6.93 2.01 13.56
CA ARG A 94 6.54 0.97 14.52
C ARG A 94 7.57 0.78 15.62
N GLU A 95 8.85 0.76 15.28
CA GLU A 95 9.95 0.66 16.25
C GLU A 95 9.95 1.86 17.19
N LEU A 96 9.87 3.07 16.64
CA LEU A 96 9.84 4.30 17.42
C LEU A 96 8.58 4.44 18.26
N ALA A 97 7.40 4.05 17.76
CA ALA A 97 6.16 4.10 18.51
C ALA A 97 6.17 3.17 19.72
N ALA A 98 6.75 1.98 19.59
CA ALA A 98 6.94 1.07 20.70
C ALA A 98 7.89 1.66 21.78
N PHE A 99 8.97 2.31 21.33
CA PHE A 99 9.95 2.94 22.23
C PHE A 99 9.38 4.20 22.91
N ALA A 100 8.60 5.00 22.19
CA ALA A 100 8.02 6.24 22.67
C ALA A 100 7.03 6.06 23.84
N GLN A 101 6.49 4.86 24.03
CA GLN A 101 5.64 4.55 25.18
C GLN A 101 6.42 4.57 26.51
N PHE A 102 7.74 4.39 26.46
CA PHE A 102 8.59 4.31 27.66
C PHE A 102 9.51 5.53 27.82
N ALA A 103 9.64 6.36 26.80
CA ALA A 103 10.54 7.52 26.82
C ALA A 103 9.83 8.77 27.33
N SER A 104 10.34 9.39 28.40
CA SER A 104 9.81 10.65 28.93
C SER A 104 10.13 11.88 28.06
N ASP A 105 11.26 11.85 27.34
CA ASP A 105 11.70 12.92 26.48
C ASP A 105 12.15 12.36 25.12
N LEU A 106 11.51 12.82 24.06
CA LEU A 106 11.87 12.53 22.68
C LEU A 106 12.54 13.75 22.06
N ASP A 107 13.65 13.53 21.37
CA ASP A 107 14.25 14.60 20.57
C ASP A 107 13.31 15.03 19.42
N GLU A 108 13.58 16.20 18.84
CA GLU A 108 12.73 16.78 17.81
C GLU A 108 12.68 15.93 16.53
N ALA A 109 13.79 15.30 16.16
CA ALA A 109 13.87 14.44 14.96
C ALA A 109 13.00 13.21 15.12
N THR A 110 13.09 12.52 16.26
CA THR A 110 12.27 11.36 16.60
C THR A 110 10.78 11.73 16.63
N ARG A 111 10.44 12.89 17.17
CA ARG A 111 9.04 13.37 17.21
C ARG A 111 8.51 13.62 15.81
N LYS A 112 9.26 14.29 14.94
CA LYS A 112 8.87 14.49 13.53
C LYS A 112 8.65 13.17 12.79
N GLN A 113 9.51 12.21 13.02
CA GLN A 113 9.41 10.88 12.40
C GLN A 113 8.18 10.11 12.88
N LEU A 114 7.83 10.21 14.16
CA LEU A 114 6.59 9.64 14.72
C LEU A 114 5.35 10.30 14.10
N GLU A 115 5.33 11.62 14.02
CA GLU A 115 4.21 12.36 13.43
C GLU A 115 4.04 12.03 11.94
N ARG A 116 5.13 11.95 11.18
CA ARG A 116 5.12 11.49 9.79
C ARG A 116 4.55 10.08 9.67
N GLY A 117 5.01 9.14 10.50
CA GLY A 117 4.53 7.77 10.50
C GLY A 117 3.04 7.64 10.83
N ARG A 118 2.52 8.48 11.75
CA ARG A 118 1.09 8.56 12.05
C ARG A 118 0.28 8.98 10.82
N ARG A 119 0.73 10.04 10.12
CA ARG A 119 0.05 10.54 8.91
C ARG A 119 0.08 9.53 7.77
N VAL A 120 1.21 8.87 7.56
CA VAL A 120 1.33 7.79 6.57
C VAL A 120 0.40 6.62 6.92
N THR A 121 0.33 6.25 8.20
CA THR A 121 -0.59 5.19 8.65
C THR A 121 -2.05 5.57 8.42
N GLU A 122 -2.41 6.84 8.66
CA GLU A 122 -3.76 7.34 8.38
C GLU A 122 -4.08 7.34 6.89
N LEU A 123 -3.13 7.80 6.04
CA LEU A 123 -3.26 7.83 4.59
C LEU A 123 -3.53 6.43 4.01
N LEU A 124 -2.94 5.39 4.59
CA LEU A 124 -3.09 4.01 4.11
C LEU A 124 -4.39 3.33 4.54
N LYS A 125 -5.23 3.99 5.35
CA LYS A 125 -6.56 3.49 5.65
C LYS A 125 -7.44 3.59 4.41
N GLN A 126 -8.19 2.53 4.16
CA GLN A 126 -9.06 2.44 2.98
C GLN A 126 -10.43 1.90 3.37
N PRO A 127 -11.52 2.57 3.00
CA PRO A 127 -12.87 2.05 3.20
C PRO A 127 -13.09 0.73 2.44
N GLN A 128 -13.95 -0.12 2.98
CA GLN A 128 -14.32 -1.37 2.34
C GLN A 128 -15.04 -1.09 1.00
N TYR A 129 -14.76 -1.90 -0.01
CA TYR A 129 -15.33 -1.81 -1.36
C TYR A 129 -15.03 -0.51 -2.13
N GLN A 130 -13.97 0.19 -1.76
CA GLN A 130 -13.53 1.41 -2.45
C GLN A 130 -12.09 1.25 -2.97
N PRO A 131 -11.87 0.44 -4.03
CA PRO A 131 -10.55 0.32 -4.62
C PRO A 131 -10.13 1.62 -5.30
N LEU A 132 -8.85 1.92 -5.23
CA LEU A 132 -8.24 3.08 -5.88
C LEU A 132 -7.62 2.68 -7.22
N GLN A 133 -7.68 3.58 -8.20
CA GLN A 133 -6.97 3.44 -9.46
C GLN A 133 -5.46 3.67 -9.26
N VAL A 134 -4.65 3.28 -10.25
CA VAL A 134 -3.19 3.38 -10.13
C VAL A 134 -2.73 4.83 -9.97
N TRP A 135 -3.33 5.77 -10.71
CA TRP A 135 -3.00 7.19 -10.58
C TRP A 135 -3.37 7.76 -9.19
N GLU A 136 -4.47 7.30 -8.59
CA GLU A 136 -4.89 7.71 -7.24
C GLU A 136 -3.88 7.23 -6.19
N LEU A 137 -3.46 5.96 -6.27
CA LEU A 137 -2.41 5.41 -5.42
C LEU A 137 -1.08 6.16 -5.61
N ALA A 138 -0.73 6.47 -6.87
CA ALA A 138 0.50 7.21 -7.18
C ALA A 138 0.48 8.60 -6.56
N MET A 139 -0.62 9.33 -6.66
CA MET A 139 -0.78 10.66 -6.05
C MET A 139 -0.64 10.58 -4.52
N SER A 140 -1.34 9.64 -3.86
CA SER A 140 -1.27 9.50 -2.40
C SER A 140 0.14 9.17 -1.92
N LEU A 141 0.83 8.24 -2.60
CA LEU A 141 2.22 7.88 -2.27
C LEU A 141 3.20 9.03 -2.58
N PHE A 142 2.97 9.77 -3.66
CA PHE A 142 3.78 10.94 -4.02
C PHE A 142 3.66 12.03 -2.96
N ALA A 143 2.45 12.33 -2.52
CA ALA A 143 2.20 13.31 -1.46
C ALA A 143 2.91 12.92 -0.15
N ALA A 144 2.85 11.64 0.24
CA ALA A 144 3.53 11.15 1.43
C ALA A 144 5.06 11.25 1.30
N ASN A 145 5.63 10.86 0.15
CA ASN A 145 7.08 10.87 -0.05
C ASN A 145 7.67 12.28 -0.06
N ASN A 146 6.95 13.24 -0.61
CA ASN A 146 7.43 14.62 -0.76
C ASN A 146 7.05 15.54 0.42
N GLY A 147 6.48 14.99 1.50
CA GLY A 147 6.22 15.75 2.72
C GLY A 147 4.99 16.65 2.67
N TYR A 148 4.13 16.54 1.65
CA TYR A 148 2.89 17.33 1.56
C TYR A 148 1.88 17.05 2.68
N LEU A 149 2.11 16.01 3.47
CA LEU A 149 1.30 15.68 4.64
C LEU A 149 1.87 16.25 5.94
N ASP A 150 3.10 16.73 5.95
CA ASP A 150 3.84 17.00 7.18
C ASP A 150 3.25 18.17 8.01
N ASP A 151 2.57 19.12 7.35
CA ASP A 151 1.92 20.26 8.00
C ASP A 151 0.43 19.98 8.36
N LEU A 152 -0.10 18.80 8.02
CA LEU A 152 -1.49 18.47 8.29
C LEU A 152 -1.66 17.84 9.67
N GLU A 153 -2.81 18.07 10.30
CA GLU A 153 -3.23 17.23 11.41
C GLU A 153 -3.65 15.83 10.91
N VAL A 154 -3.46 14.80 11.72
CA VAL A 154 -3.76 13.41 11.32
C VAL A 154 -5.20 13.25 10.83
N LYS A 155 -6.16 13.94 11.47
CA LYS A 155 -7.60 13.91 11.09
C LYS A 155 -7.86 14.50 9.69
N ASP A 156 -6.98 15.37 9.19
CA ASP A 156 -7.16 16.09 7.93
C ASP A 156 -6.48 15.38 6.75
N VAL A 157 -5.72 14.33 7.00
CA VAL A 157 -4.99 13.57 5.96
C VAL A 157 -5.93 12.96 4.93
N LEU A 158 -6.97 12.23 5.35
CA LEU A 158 -7.93 11.61 4.42
C LEU A 158 -8.82 12.64 3.69
N PRO A 159 -9.34 13.70 4.36
CA PRO A 159 -10.01 14.80 3.66
C PRO A 159 -9.12 15.47 2.61
N PHE A 160 -7.85 15.76 2.93
CA PHE A 160 -6.88 16.31 1.99
C PHE A 160 -6.66 15.38 0.79
N GLU A 161 -6.41 14.10 1.03
CA GLU A 161 -6.19 13.10 -0.03
C GLU A 161 -7.39 13.04 -0.99
N LYS A 162 -8.60 13.00 -0.44
CA LYS A 162 -9.82 13.01 -1.25
C LYS A 162 -9.94 14.29 -2.07
N GLY A 163 -9.73 15.45 -1.46
CA GLY A 163 -9.78 16.74 -2.15
C GLY A 163 -8.73 16.87 -3.25
N ALA A 164 -7.51 16.40 -3.00
CA ALA A 164 -6.42 16.40 -3.98
C ALA A 164 -6.75 15.50 -5.19
N ARG A 165 -7.33 14.32 -4.96
CA ARG A 165 -7.79 13.44 -6.05
C ARG A 165 -8.89 14.09 -6.89
N GLU A 166 -9.87 14.72 -6.27
CA GLU A 166 -10.94 15.42 -6.96
C GLU A 166 -10.39 16.62 -7.76
N PHE A 167 -9.46 17.37 -7.20
CA PHE A 167 -8.80 18.49 -7.87
C PHE A 167 -8.01 18.03 -9.10
N LEU A 168 -7.16 17.01 -8.97
CA LEU A 168 -6.41 16.48 -10.11
C LEU A 168 -7.33 15.95 -11.21
N LYS A 169 -8.38 15.24 -10.85
CA LYS A 169 -9.35 14.71 -11.81
C LYS A 169 -10.07 15.81 -12.61
N THR A 170 -10.34 16.95 -11.98
CA THR A 170 -11.06 18.06 -12.62
C THR A 170 -10.15 19.04 -13.34
N SER A 171 -9.02 19.39 -12.73
CA SER A 171 -8.13 20.44 -13.21
C SER A 171 -6.95 19.93 -14.03
N HIS A 172 -6.55 18.65 -13.86
CA HIS A 172 -5.40 18.04 -14.51
C HIS A 172 -5.74 16.68 -15.13
N ALA A 173 -6.89 16.58 -15.79
CA ALA A 173 -7.40 15.33 -16.38
C ALA A 173 -6.40 14.66 -17.35
N ASP A 174 -5.63 15.46 -18.10
CA ASP A 174 -4.60 14.95 -19.02
C ASP A 174 -3.44 14.28 -18.28
N LEU A 175 -3.01 14.83 -17.13
CA LEU A 175 -2.00 14.23 -16.28
C LEU A 175 -2.51 12.90 -15.70
N VAL A 176 -3.72 12.89 -15.16
CA VAL A 176 -4.38 11.69 -14.65
C VAL A 176 -4.42 10.60 -15.71
N LYS A 177 -4.85 10.95 -16.93
CA LYS A 177 -4.92 10.02 -18.05
C LYS A 177 -3.53 9.48 -18.44
N ARG A 178 -2.50 10.32 -18.52
CA ARG A 178 -1.14 9.87 -18.84
C ARG A 178 -0.63 8.87 -17.82
N ILE A 179 -0.75 9.16 -16.52
CA ILE A 179 -0.32 8.26 -15.45
C ILE A 179 -1.09 6.93 -15.51
N GLU A 180 -2.41 6.99 -15.73
CA GLU A 180 -3.25 5.79 -15.80
C GLU A 180 -2.93 4.93 -17.04
N ASP A 181 -2.67 5.53 -18.20
CA ASP A 181 -2.38 4.81 -19.44
C ASP A 181 -0.96 4.22 -19.45
N THR A 182 0.03 5.01 -19.02
CA THR A 182 1.45 4.60 -19.06
C THR A 182 1.87 3.76 -17.85
N LYS A 183 1.15 3.89 -16.72
CA LYS A 183 1.52 3.31 -15.41
C LYS A 183 2.95 3.71 -14.98
N ASP A 184 3.37 4.90 -15.42
CA ASP A 184 4.68 5.48 -15.14
C ASP A 184 4.52 6.94 -14.72
N LEU A 185 5.57 7.52 -14.16
CA LEU A 185 5.63 8.91 -13.74
C LEU A 185 6.92 9.52 -14.29
N SER A 186 6.79 10.35 -15.33
CA SER A 186 7.91 11.08 -15.89
C SER A 186 8.35 12.23 -14.96
N LYS A 187 9.51 12.80 -15.22
CA LYS A 187 9.98 13.98 -14.46
C LYS A 187 9.06 15.19 -14.64
N ASP A 188 8.50 15.34 -15.84
CA ASP A 188 7.58 16.44 -16.15
C ASP A 188 6.23 16.22 -15.43
N ASP A 189 5.76 14.97 -15.35
CA ASP A 189 4.56 14.62 -14.58
C ASP A 189 4.77 14.79 -13.07
N GLU A 190 5.98 14.48 -12.55
CA GLU A 190 6.33 14.76 -11.15
C GLU A 190 6.31 16.25 -10.82
N ALA A 191 6.74 17.09 -11.75
CA ALA A 191 6.73 18.53 -11.55
C ALA A 191 5.32 19.14 -11.67
N ALA A 192 4.40 18.44 -12.35
CA ALA A 192 3.02 18.85 -12.54
C ALA A 192 2.08 18.31 -11.45
N LEU A 193 2.50 17.29 -10.72
CA LEU A 193 1.76 16.63 -9.64
C LEU A 193 1.97 17.36 -8.32
#